data_34db63b1ef04667f7ea54014e74282cf
#
_entry.id   34db63b1ef04667f7ea54014e74282cf
#
_cell.length_a   1.000
_cell.length_b   1.000
_cell.length_c   1.000
_cell.angle_alpha   90.00
_cell.angle_beta   90.00
_cell.angle_gamma   90.00
#
_symmetry.space_group_name_H-M   'P 1'
#
loop_
_entity.id
_entity.type
_entity.pdbx_description
1 polymer ?
#
loop_
_entity_poly.entity_id
_entity_poly.type
_entity_poly.pdbx_seq_one_letter_code
_entity_poly.pdbx_strand_id
1 'polypeptide(L)'
;PDVGGPVGPYVQTERRELYGKYADLLIEKGHAYRCFCEKQEETEGFEKAADPCRCLSREESDAKAAAGQPFVVRQRIPGEGSTTFHDEIFGDITVENLTLDDQVLIKRDGLPTYNFANVIDDHLMGITHVVRGSEYLSSSPKYNLLYEGFGWDIPAYVHCSPVMRDAHNKMSKRHGDPSYEDLIAQGYLTDAVVNYVALLGWSPGGEREIFSMQELAEIFDIKGISKSPAIFDIEKLKYFNAEYIR
;
A
#
# COMPACT_ATOMS: atom_id res chain seq x y z
N PRO A 1 17.23 -1.24 3.15
CA PRO A 1 17.55 -0.58 4.42
C PRO A 1 19.04 -0.25 4.49
N ASP A 2 19.37 0.90 5.07
CA ASP A 2 20.76 1.36 5.22
C ASP A 2 21.54 0.48 6.21
N VAL A 3 20.83 -0.08 7.17
CA VAL A 3 21.31 -1.07 8.12
C VAL A 3 20.47 -2.32 7.94
N GLY A 4 21.07 -3.45 7.60
CA GLY A 4 20.39 -4.72 7.43
C GLY A 4 19.61 -5.13 8.69
N GLY A 5 19.10 -6.34 8.73
CA GLY A 5 18.31 -6.86 9.83
C GLY A 5 18.16 -8.39 9.72
N PRO A 6 17.46 -9.02 10.67
CA PRO A 6 17.38 -10.49 10.75
C PRO A 6 16.40 -11.11 9.76
N VAL A 7 15.62 -10.33 9.02
CA VAL A 7 14.51 -10.81 8.17
C VAL A 7 14.75 -10.62 6.66
N GLY A 8 16.02 -10.35 6.27
CA GLY A 8 16.41 -10.24 4.86
C GLY A 8 16.24 -11.56 4.08
N PRO A 9 16.50 -11.51 2.75
CA PRO A 9 16.89 -10.34 1.96
C PRO A 9 15.77 -9.29 1.86
N TYR A 10 16.14 -8.02 1.61
CA TYR A 10 15.19 -6.89 1.60
C TYR A 10 14.90 -6.36 0.18
N VAL A 11 15.56 -6.91 -0.82
CA VAL A 11 15.32 -6.56 -2.24
C VAL A 11 14.34 -7.57 -2.82
N GLN A 12 13.22 -7.07 -3.36
CA GLN A 12 12.13 -7.91 -3.87
C GLN A 12 12.60 -8.97 -4.90
N THR A 13 13.53 -8.63 -5.79
CA THR A 13 14.04 -9.57 -6.80
C THR A 13 14.82 -10.74 -6.22
N GLU A 14 15.41 -10.57 -5.04
CA GLU A 14 16.14 -11.62 -4.31
C GLU A 14 15.19 -12.59 -3.58
N ARG A 15 13.91 -12.21 -3.46
CA ARG A 15 12.85 -12.98 -2.79
C ARG A 15 11.90 -13.70 -3.76
N ARG A 16 12.22 -13.74 -5.04
CA ARG A 16 11.35 -14.27 -6.10
C ARG A 16 10.77 -15.66 -5.80
N GLU A 17 11.60 -16.62 -5.38
CA GLU A 17 11.19 -17.99 -5.09
C GLU A 17 10.20 -18.07 -3.91
N LEU A 18 10.35 -17.15 -2.96
CA LEU A 18 9.48 -17.05 -1.80
C LEU A 18 8.04 -16.72 -2.22
N TYR A 19 7.86 -15.74 -3.11
CA TYR A 19 6.52 -15.36 -3.57
C TYR A 19 5.83 -16.48 -4.35
N GLY A 20 6.57 -17.22 -5.18
CA GLY A 20 6.05 -18.40 -5.88
C GLY A 20 5.48 -19.44 -4.92
N LYS A 21 6.24 -19.78 -3.86
CA LYS A 21 5.82 -20.72 -2.82
C LYS A 21 4.51 -20.30 -2.14
N TYR A 22 4.35 -19.01 -1.81
CA TYR A 22 3.12 -18.52 -1.17
C TYR A 22 1.95 -18.43 -2.15
N ALA A 23 2.20 -18.18 -3.44
CA ALA A 23 1.18 -18.24 -4.46
C ALA A 23 0.63 -19.68 -4.63
N ASP A 24 1.50 -20.68 -4.64
CA ASP A 24 1.11 -22.09 -4.70
C ASP A 24 0.29 -22.48 -3.45
N LEU A 25 0.67 -22.03 -2.27
CA LEU A 25 -0.09 -22.24 -1.03
C LEU A 25 -1.52 -21.67 -1.13
N LEU A 26 -1.70 -20.48 -1.70
CA LEU A 26 -3.04 -19.91 -1.91
C LEU A 26 -3.85 -20.70 -2.95
N ILE A 27 -3.20 -21.23 -3.99
CA ILE A 27 -3.87 -22.13 -4.95
C ILE A 27 -4.32 -23.41 -4.26
N GLU A 28 -3.48 -24.00 -3.42
CA GLU A 28 -3.82 -25.19 -2.64
C GLU A 28 -5.00 -24.98 -1.69
N LYS A 29 -5.07 -23.80 -1.07
CA LYS A 29 -6.16 -23.42 -0.18
C LYS A 29 -7.42 -22.92 -0.92
N GLY A 30 -7.38 -22.76 -2.24
CA GLY A 30 -8.50 -22.29 -3.05
C GLY A 30 -8.71 -20.77 -3.07
N HIS A 31 -7.75 -19.98 -2.57
CA HIS A 31 -7.77 -18.52 -2.53
C HIS A 31 -7.07 -17.86 -3.73
N ALA A 32 -6.47 -18.67 -4.61
CA ALA A 32 -5.88 -18.24 -5.88
C ALA A 32 -6.09 -19.28 -6.97
N TYR A 33 -5.83 -18.91 -8.22
CA TYR A 33 -5.90 -19.82 -9.37
C TYR A 33 -4.95 -19.38 -10.48
N ARG A 34 -4.58 -20.31 -11.39
CA ARG A 34 -3.78 -20.02 -12.57
C ARG A 34 -4.68 -19.58 -13.72
N CYS A 35 -4.40 -18.43 -14.28
CA CYS A 35 -5.09 -17.90 -15.47
C CYS A 35 -4.18 -18.01 -16.68
N PHE A 36 -4.60 -18.76 -17.68
CA PHE A 36 -3.89 -19.04 -18.94
C PHE A 36 -4.35 -18.15 -20.09
N CYS A 37 -5.33 -17.24 -19.85
CA CYS A 37 -5.84 -16.34 -20.87
C CYS A 37 -4.73 -15.44 -21.42
N GLU A 38 -4.68 -15.26 -22.73
CA GLU A 38 -4.01 -14.14 -23.35
C GLU A 38 -4.71 -12.85 -22.90
N LYS A 39 -4.04 -11.69 -22.96
CA LYS A 39 -4.56 -10.42 -22.43
C LYS A 39 -6.09 -10.32 -22.58
N GLN A 40 -6.81 -10.16 -21.48
CA GLN A 40 -8.19 -9.71 -21.55
C GLN A 40 -8.17 -8.32 -22.18
N GLU A 41 -8.85 -8.15 -23.32
CA GLU A 41 -9.20 -6.83 -23.83
C GLU A 41 -10.04 -6.15 -22.73
N GLU A 42 -9.66 -4.93 -22.37
CA GLU A 42 -10.46 -4.11 -21.46
C GLU A 42 -11.81 -3.89 -22.14
N THR A 43 -12.82 -4.63 -21.71
CA THR A 43 -14.19 -4.36 -22.12
C THR A 43 -14.62 -3.06 -21.46
N GLU A 44 -14.92 -2.05 -22.25
CA GLU A 44 -15.59 -0.83 -21.82
C GLU A 44 -16.97 -1.21 -21.29
N GLY A 45 -17.12 -1.26 -19.94
CA GLY A 45 -18.40 -1.54 -19.29
C GLY A 45 -18.23 -2.05 -17.85
N PHE A 46 -19.25 -1.85 -17.03
CA PHE A 46 -19.28 -2.24 -15.62
C PHE A 46 -19.41 -3.76 -15.39
N GLU A 47 -19.66 -4.55 -16.41
CA GLU A 47 -19.70 -6.01 -16.33
C GLU A 47 -18.32 -6.59 -16.62
N LYS A 48 -17.60 -6.94 -15.55
CA LYS A 48 -16.38 -7.72 -15.65
C LYS A 48 -16.74 -9.12 -16.16
N ALA A 49 -16.28 -9.48 -17.36
CA ALA A 49 -16.39 -10.85 -17.84
C ALA A 49 -15.67 -11.78 -16.85
N ALA A 50 -16.37 -12.82 -16.38
CA ALA A 50 -15.78 -13.80 -15.47
C ALA A 50 -14.59 -14.46 -16.17
N ASP A 51 -13.42 -14.53 -15.51
CA ASP A 51 -12.25 -15.22 -16.03
C ASP A 51 -12.57 -16.73 -16.19
N PRO A 52 -12.57 -17.29 -17.41
CA PRO A 52 -12.94 -18.70 -17.63
C PRO A 52 -11.99 -19.66 -16.89
N CYS A 53 -10.74 -19.26 -16.63
CA CYS A 53 -9.78 -20.08 -15.88
C CYS A 53 -10.16 -20.21 -14.40
N ARG A 54 -11.01 -19.33 -13.88
CA ARG A 54 -11.52 -19.42 -12.50
C ARG A 54 -12.31 -20.70 -12.24
N CYS A 55 -12.92 -21.27 -13.29
CA CYS A 55 -13.76 -22.48 -13.22
C CYS A 55 -13.01 -23.77 -13.56
N LEU A 56 -11.72 -23.71 -13.92
CA LEU A 56 -10.92 -24.91 -14.20
C LEU A 56 -10.77 -25.74 -12.93
N SER A 57 -10.88 -27.06 -13.07
CA SER A 57 -10.50 -27.98 -12.01
C SER A 57 -8.99 -27.89 -11.73
N ARG A 58 -8.57 -28.39 -10.56
CA ARG A 58 -7.16 -28.40 -10.22
C ARG A 58 -6.36 -29.26 -11.18
N GLU A 59 -6.89 -30.45 -11.55
CA GLU A 59 -6.24 -31.37 -12.48
C GLU A 59 -6.04 -30.72 -13.86
N GLU A 60 -7.07 -30.02 -14.38
CA GLU A 60 -6.97 -29.31 -15.67
C GLU A 60 -5.94 -28.19 -15.61
N SER A 61 -5.94 -27.41 -14.52
CA SER A 61 -4.98 -26.33 -14.31
C SER A 61 -3.55 -26.85 -14.19
N ASP A 62 -3.33 -27.95 -13.45
CA ASP A 62 -2.01 -28.57 -13.28
C ASP A 62 -1.51 -29.20 -14.60
N ALA A 63 -2.40 -29.83 -15.37
CA ALA A 63 -2.06 -30.38 -16.68
C ALA A 63 -1.62 -29.29 -17.67
N LYS A 64 -2.32 -28.15 -17.72
CA LYS A 64 -1.94 -27.00 -18.56
C LYS A 64 -0.58 -26.42 -18.16
N ALA A 65 -0.33 -26.28 -16.85
CA ALA A 65 0.95 -25.79 -16.33
C ALA A 65 2.08 -26.76 -16.66
N ALA A 66 1.86 -28.08 -16.47
CA ALA A 66 2.84 -29.13 -16.80
C ALA A 66 3.13 -29.20 -18.33
N ALA A 67 2.15 -28.83 -19.17
CA ALA A 67 2.35 -28.70 -20.61
C ALA A 67 3.13 -27.43 -21.03
N GLY A 68 3.56 -26.62 -20.05
CA GLY A 68 4.34 -25.41 -20.31
C GLY A 68 3.52 -24.21 -20.79
N GLN A 69 2.18 -24.24 -20.65
CA GLN A 69 1.37 -23.08 -21.01
C GLN A 69 1.68 -21.91 -20.08
N PRO A 70 1.97 -20.71 -20.60
CA PRO A 70 2.25 -19.55 -19.78
C PRO A 70 0.99 -19.10 -19.04
N PHE A 71 1.12 -18.77 -17.77
CA PHE A 71 0.01 -18.31 -16.92
C PHE A 71 0.42 -17.18 -16.00
N VAL A 72 -0.57 -16.50 -15.45
CA VAL A 72 -0.46 -15.64 -14.25
C VAL A 72 -1.19 -16.30 -13.11
N VAL A 73 -0.83 -15.99 -11.88
CA VAL A 73 -1.62 -16.37 -10.70
C VAL A 73 -2.50 -15.20 -10.32
N ARG A 74 -3.81 -15.46 -10.18
CA ARG A 74 -4.80 -14.48 -9.75
C ARG A 74 -5.35 -14.83 -8.38
N GLN A 75 -5.65 -13.81 -7.60
CA GLN A 75 -6.43 -13.95 -6.37
C GLN A 75 -7.85 -14.39 -6.72
N ARG A 76 -8.42 -15.28 -5.93
CA ARG A 76 -9.82 -15.68 -6.03
C ARG A 76 -10.63 -14.89 -5.00
N ILE A 77 -11.27 -13.81 -5.42
CA ILE A 77 -12.17 -13.04 -4.58
C ILE A 77 -13.46 -13.83 -4.35
N PRO A 78 -14.04 -13.88 -3.14
CA PRO A 78 -15.35 -14.49 -2.93
C PRO A 78 -16.40 -13.88 -3.85
N GLY A 79 -17.26 -14.72 -4.45
CA GLY A 79 -18.29 -14.27 -5.40
C GLY A 79 -19.48 -13.56 -4.75
N GLU A 80 -19.61 -13.63 -3.42
CA GLU A 80 -20.73 -13.10 -2.64
C GLU A 80 -20.22 -12.49 -1.33
N GLY A 81 -21.08 -11.73 -0.66
CA GLY A 81 -20.79 -11.10 0.63
C GLY A 81 -19.95 -9.84 0.52
N SER A 82 -19.45 -9.40 1.64
CA SER A 82 -18.65 -8.17 1.77
C SER A 82 -17.41 -8.41 2.62
N THR A 83 -16.38 -7.62 2.39
CA THR A 83 -15.16 -7.59 3.18
C THR A 83 -15.07 -6.28 3.93
N THR A 84 -14.92 -6.36 5.25
CA THR A 84 -14.73 -5.19 6.13
C THR A 84 -13.28 -5.17 6.61
N PHE A 85 -12.64 -4.01 6.56
CA PHE A 85 -11.35 -3.77 7.18
C PHE A 85 -11.41 -2.54 8.08
N HIS A 86 -10.60 -2.54 9.12
CA HIS A 86 -10.44 -1.40 10.01
C HIS A 86 -9.23 -0.56 9.61
N ASP A 87 -9.42 0.75 9.54
CA ASP A 87 -8.35 1.73 9.36
C ASP A 87 -8.33 2.67 10.56
N GLU A 88 -7.16 2.89 11.14
CA GLU A 88 -7.00 3.70 12.35
C GLU A 88 -7.46 5.16 12.16
N ILE A 89 -7.46 5.65 10.91
CA ILE A 89 -7.84 7.02 10.58
C ILE A 89 -9.29 7.08 10.06
N PHE A 90 -9.66 6.20 9.13
CA PHE A 90 -10.96 6.24 8.46
C PHE A 90 -12.03 5.39 9.14
N GLY A 91 -11.65 4.50 10.08
CA GLY A 91 -12.55 3.57 10.77
C GLY A 91 -12.89 2.35 9.91
N ASP A 92 -14.02 1.71 10.21
CA ASP A 92 -14.44 0.51 9.48
C ASP A 92 -14.94 0.84 8.08
N ILE A 93 -14.38 0.15 7.09
CA ILE A 93 -14.74 0.30 5.68
C ILE A 93 -15.19 -1.06 5.16
N THR A 94 -16.42 -1.13 4.67
CA THR A 94 -17.02 -2.33 4.10
C THR A 94 -17.18 -2.19 2.59
N VAL A 95 -16.75 -3.20 1.85
CA VAL A 95 -16.82 -3.24 0.39
C VAL A 95 -17.46 -4.55 -0.05
N GLU A 96 -18.45 -4.48 -0.96
CA GLU A 96 -19.05 -5.65 -1.57
C GLU A 96 -18.03 -6.42 -2.42
N ASN A 97 -17.87 -7.72 -2.19
CA ASN A 97 -16.88 -8.55 -2.86
C ASN A 97 -17.05 -8.55 -4.39
N LEU A 98 -18.29 -8.47 -4.89
CA LEU A 98 -18.59 -8.37 -6.31
C LEU A 98 -17.95 -7.15 -7.01
N THR A 99 -17.64 -6.08 -6.26
CA THR A 99 -16.98 -4.89 -6.81
C THR A 99 -15.46 -5.05 -6.93
N LEU A 100 -14.90 -6.06 -6.29
CA LEU A 100 -13.47 -6.36 -6.31
C LEU A 100 -13.13 -7.23 -7.54
N ASP A 101 -11.96 -7.02 -8.10
CA ASP A 101 -11.43 -7.85 -9.19
C ASP A 101 -10.46 -8.92 -8.68
N ASP A 102 -10.41 -10.03 -9.40
CA ASP A 102 -9.40 -11.08 -9.21
C ASP A 102 -8.03 -10.54 -9.70
N GLN A 103 -7.34 -9.80 -8.82
CA GLN A 103 -6.06 -9.17 -9.16
C GLN A 103 -4.98 -10.20 -9.47
N VAL A 104 -4.02 -9.84 -10.32
CA VAL A 104 -2.83 -10.65 -10.56
C VAL A 104 -1.92 -10.60 -9.34
N LEU A 105 -1.54 -11.77 -8.84
CA LEU A 105 -0.58 -11.94 -7.74
C LEU A 105 0.84 -12.17 -8.27
N ILE A 106 0.99 -13.13 -9.20
CA ILE A 106 2.24 -13.45 -9.88
C ILE A 106 2.07 -13.23 -11.37
N LYS A 107 2.99 -12.47 -11.96
CA LYS A 107 3.05 -12.20 -13.39
C LYS A 107 3.65 -13.40 -14.16
N ARG A 108 3.50 -13.40 -15.51
CA ARG A 108 4.04 -14.46 -16.39
C ARG A 108 5.56 -14.65 -16.28
N ASP A 109 6.29 -13.62 -15.92
CA ASP A 109 7.73 -13.66 -15.70
C ASP A 109 8.13 -14.23 -14.31
N GLY A 110 7.14 -14.64 -13.52
CA GLY A 110 7.31 -15.18 -12.17
C GLY A 110 7.55 -14.12 -11.10
N LEU A 111 7.50 -12.83 -11.43
CA LEU A 111 7.59 -11.76 -10.44
C LEU A 111 6.22 -11.46 -9.82
N PRO A 112 6.16 -11.17 -8.52
CA PRO A 112 4.93 -10.75 -7.88
C PRO A 112 4.52 -9.35 -8.34
N THR A 113 3.23 -9.05 -8.22
CA THR A 113 2.77 -7.67 -8.20
C THR A 113 3.08 -7.04 -6.84
N TYR A 114 3.08 -5.71 -6.78
CA TYR A 114 3.22 -4.99 -5.51
C TYR A 114 2.17 -5.44 -4.48
N ASN A 115 0.92 -5.56 -4.92
CA ASN A 115 -0.20 -5.93 -4.07
C ASN A 115 -0.10 -7.34 -3.44
N PHE A 116 0.72 -8.21 -3.99
CA PHE A 116 0.99 -9.52 -3.41
C PHE A 116 2.27 -9.52 -2.57
N ALA A 117 3.33 -8.90 -3.10
CA ALA A 117 4.61 -8.86 -2.41
C ALA A 117 4.51 -8.19 -1.05
N ASN A 118 3.76 -7.06 -0.95
CA ASN A 118 3.63 -6.32 0.30
C ASN A 118 3.03 -7.17 1.43
N VAL A 119 1.98 -7.96 1.15
CA VAL A 119 1.35 -8.84 2.15
C VAL A 119 2.32 -9.90 2.67
N ILE A 120 3.08 -10.53 1.76
CA ILE A 120 4.08 -11.55 2.11
C ILE A 120 5.22 -10.94 2.93
N ASP A 121 5.74 -9.80 2.46
CA ASP A 121 6.88 -9.16 3.09
C ASP A 121 6.53 -8.57 4.44
N ASP A 122 5.38 -7.91 4.56
CA ASP A 122 4.90 -7.36 5.82
C ASP A 122 4.71 -8.44 6.88
N HIS A 123 4.10 -9.58 6.52
CA HIS A 123 3.96 -10.71 7.43
C HIS A 123 5.31 -11.29 7.86
N LEU A 124 6.18 -11.61 6.89
CA LEU A 124 7.47 -12.26 7.18
C LEU A 124 8.48 -11.34 7.87
N MET A 125 8.35 -10.04 7.69
CA MET A 125 9.18 -9.03 8.36
C MET A 125 8.60 -8.57 9.69
N GLY A 126 7.43 -9.09 10.09
CA GLY A 126 6.81 -8.76 11.38
C GLY A 126 6.29 -7.33 11.46
N ILE A 127 5.82 -6.77 10.34
CA ILE A 127 5.23 -5.42 10.29
C ILE A 127 3.92 -5.43 11.07
N THR A 128 3.79 -4.52 12.02
CA THR A 128 2.62 -4.37 12.89
C THR A 128 1.66 -3.29 12.40
N HIS A 129 2.18 -2.26 11.72
CA HIS A 129 1.42 -1.12 11.23
C HIS A 129 1.84 -0.81 9.79
N VAL A 130 0.86 -0.72 8.89
CA VAL A 130 1.06 -0.34 7.49
C VAL A 130 0.61 1.11 7.32
N VAL A 131 1.58 2.02 7.24
CA VAL A 131 1.34 3.46 7.06
C VAL A 131 1.59 3.83 5.60
N ARG A 132 0.58 4.33 4.89
CA ARG A 132 0.67 4.66 3.45
C ARG A 132 -0.40 5.67 3.03
N GLY A 133 -0.36 6.08 1.76
CA GLY A 133 -1.33 7.02 1.21
C GLY A 133 -2.74 6.44 1.07
N SER A 134 -3.74 7.29 1.18
CA SER A 134 -5.16 6.91 1.10
C SER A 134 -5.59 6.33 -0.27
N GLU A 135 -4.78 6.45 -1.32
CA GLU A 135 -4.98 5.79 -2.60
C GLU A 135 -5.05 4.25 -2.50
N TYR A 136 -4.50 3.67 -1.45
CA TYR A 136 -4.54 2.22 -1.21
C TYR A 136 -5.78 1.73 -0.46
N LEU A 137 -6.66 2.62 0.01
CA LEU A 137 -7.91 2.24 0.68
C LEU A 137 -8.75 1.28 -0.17
N SER A 138 -8.85 1.53 -1.47
CA SER A 138 -9.60 0.67 -2.40
C SER A 138 -9.00 -0.73 -2.59
N SER A 139 -7.70 -0.90 -2.33
CA SER A 139 -7.01 -2.18 -2.44
C SER A 139 -7.00 -2.96 -1.12
N SER A 140 -7.25 -2.31 0.01
CA SER A 140 -7.15 -2.90 1.35
C SER A 140 -8.07 -4.11 1.57
N PRO A 141 -9.31 -4.16 1.04
CA PRO A 141 -10.13 -5.37 1.14
C PRO A 141 -9.46 -6.60 0.51
N LYS A 142 -8.77 -6.43 -0.62
CA LYS A 142 -8.04 -7.52 -1.29
C LYS A 142 -6.85 -8.01 -0.47
N TYR A 143 -6.18 -7.12 0.26
CA TYR A 143 -5.11 -7.52 1.19
C TYR A 143 -5.66 -8.31 2.37
N ASN A 144 -6.78 -7.88 2.98
CA ASN A 144 -7.43 -8.65 4.05
C ASN A 144 -7.75 -10.07 3.61
N LEU A 145 -8.35 -10.23 2.43
CA LEU A 145 -8.64 -11.54 1.87
C LEU A 145 -7.40 -12.40 1.62
N LEU A 146 -6.23 -11.80 1.37
CA LEU A 146 -4.96 -12.52 1.29
C LEU A 146 -4.49 -12.97 2.68
N TYR A 147 -4.49 -12.09 3.68
CA TYR A 147 -4.17 -12.44 5.06
C TYR A 147 -5.06 -13.56 5.59
N GLU A 148 -6.38 -13.45 5.38
CA GLU A 148 -7.36 -14.48 5.74
C GLU A 148 -7.10 -15.80 5.02
N GLY A 149 -6.81 -15.76 3.71
CA GLY A 149 -6.47 -16.94 2.91
C GLY A 149 -5.24 -17.67 3.41
N PHE A 150 -4.25 -16.94 3.93
CA PHE A 150 -3.10 -17.53 4.59
C PHE A 150 -3.41 -18.01 6.01
N GLY A 151 -4.38 -17.44 6.68
CA GLY A 151 -4.64 -17.61 8.12
C GLY A 151 -3.69 -16.79 8.97
N TRP A 152 -3.30 -15.62 8.50
CA TRP A 152 -2.38 -14.69 9.17
C TRP A 152 -3.14 -13.53 9.83
N ASP A 153 -2.53 -12.99 10.90
CA ASP A 153 -3.02 -11.76 11.51
C ASP A 153 -2.87 -10.58 10.55
N ILE A 154 -3.89 -9.72 10.52
CA ILE A 154 -3.91 -8.51 9.69
C ILE A 154 -3.21 -7.38 10.46
N PRO A 155 -2.23 -6.68 9.87
CA PRO A 155 -1.59 -5.53 10.50
C PRO A 155 -2.59 -4.36 10.64
N ALA A 156 -2.32 -3.43 11.56
CA ALA A 156 -3.07 -2.19 11.66
C ALA A 156 -2.83 -1.33 10.42
N TYR A 157 -3.91 -0.86 9.78
CA TYR A 157 -3.83 0.05 8.64
C TYR A 157 -3.93 1.51 9.10
N VAL A 158 -3.05 2.33 8.58
CA VAL A 158 -3.01 3.78 8.80
C VAL A 158 -2.89 4.46 7.45
N HIS A 159 -4.01 4.86 6.86
CA HIS A 159 -4.01 5.56 5.58
C HIS A 159 -3.98 7.06 5.78
N CYS A 160 -2.93 7.71 5.27
CA CYS A 160 -2.73 9.15 5.37
C CYS A 160 -3.29 9.87 4.16
N SER A 161 -3.97 10.99 4.39
CA SER A 161 -4.43 11.87 3.32
C SER A 161 -3.25 12.52 2.60
N PRO A 162 -3.38 12.83 1.29
CA PRO A 162 -2.29 13.41 0.52
C PRO A 162 -1.98 14.83 0.95
N VAL A 163 -0.72 15.24 0.72
CA VAL A 163 -0.34 16.65 0.75
C VAL A 163 -0.66 17.27 -0.61
N MET A 164 -1.41 18.37 -0.60
CA MET A 164 -1.89 19.08 -1.77
C MET A 164 -1.03 20.30 -2.03
N ARG A 165 -0.87 20.67 -3.32
CA ARG A 165 -0.28 21.94 -3.72
C ARG A 165 -1.30 23.09 -3.60
N ASP A 166 -2.55 22.78 -3.91
CA ASP A 166 -3.70 23.68 -3.83
C ASP A 166 -4.98 22.88 -3.56
N ALA A 167 -6.15 23.51 -3.57
CA ALA A 167 -7.42 22.86 -3.26
C ALA A 167 -7.77 21.65 -4.17
N HIS A 168 -7.15 21.52 -5.33
CA HIS A 168 -7.53 20.55 -6.36
C HIS A 168 -6.39 19.64 -6.80
N ASN A 169 -5.13 20.03 -6.59
CA ASN A 169 -3.97 19.36 -7.14
C ASN A 169 -3.08 18.78 -6.03
N LYS A 170 -2.83 17.47 -6.11
CA LYS A 170 -1.84 16.79 -5.26
C LYS A 170 -0.43 17.28 -5.61
N MET A 171 0.43 17.44 -4.61
CA MET A 171 1.85 17.70 -4.84
C MET A 171 2.49 16.57 -5.64
N SER A 172 3.31 16.93 -6.62
CA SER A 172 3.99 15.96 -7.48
C SER A 172 5.30 16.51 -8.03
N LYS A 173 6.38 15.74 -7.89
CA LYS A 173 7.70 16.06 -8.52
C LYS A 173 7.57 16.30 -10.03
N ARG A 174 6.64 15.64 -10.72
CA ARG A 174 6.39 15.83 -12.16
C ARG A 174 5.86 17.23 -12.52
N HIS A 175 5.28 17.93 -11.58
CA HIS A 175 4.76 19.29 -11.74
C HIS A 175 5.70 20.35 -11.14
N GLY A 176 6.91 19.96 -10.74
CA GLY A 176 7.93 20.90 -10.22
C GLY A 176 7.74 21.25 -8.73
N ASP A 177 6.93 20.53 -8.00
CA ASP A 177 6.84 20.71 -6.55
C ASP A 177 8.14 20.24 -5.88
N PRO A 178 8.65 20.97 -4.86
CA PRO A 178 9.95 20.69 -4.27
C PRO A 178 9.95 19.38 -3.50
N SER A 179 11.01 18.60 -3.66
CA SER A 179 11.37 17.50 -2.77
C SER A 179 12.05 18.02 -1.51
N TYR A 180 12.28 17.12 -0.54
CA TYR A 180 13.08 17.46 0.64
C TYR A 180 14.47 18.00 0.24
N GLU A 181 15.14 17.32 -0.69
CA GLU A 181 16.47 17.71 -1.18
C GLU A 181 16.45 19.09 -1.84
N ASP A 182 15.39 19.41 -2.58
CA ASP A 182 15.23 20.73 -3.19
C ASP A 182 15.07 21.83 -2.14
N LEU A 183 14.32 21.57 -1.07
CA LEU A 183 14.16 22.50 0.04
C LEU A 183 15.50 22.75 0.76
N ILE A 184 16.27 21.70 1.05
CA ILE A 184 17.59 21.83 1.66
C ILE A 184 18.55 22.60 0.75
N ALA A 185 18.52 22.34 -0.56
CA ALA A 185 19.34 23.07 -1.54
C ALA A 185 18.96 24.57 -1.62
N GLN A 186 17.70 24.92 -1.30
CA GLN A 186 17.22 26.30 -1.19
C GLN A 186 17.61 26.98 0.14
N GLY A 187 18.24 26.26 1.06
CA GLY A 187 18.74 26.80 2.33
C GLY A 187 17.78 26.64 3.52
N TYR A 188 16.73 25.82 3.41
CA TYR A 188 15.91 25.49 4.56
C TYR A 188 16.67 24.52 5.49
N LEU A 189 16.52 24.72 6.80
CA LEU A 189 17.10 23.84 7.81
C LEU A 189 16.33 22.53 7.88
N THR A 190 17.05 21.42 8.04
CA THR A 190 16.46 20.08 8.16
C THR A 190 15.38 20.02 9.24
N ASP A 191 15.68 20.53 10.44
CA ASP A 191 14.77 20.46 11.58
C ASP A 191 13.48 21.27 11.34
N ALA A 192 13.60 22.42 10.66
CA ALA A 192 12.44 23.24 10.30
C ALA A 192 11.56 22.52 9.26
N VAL A 193 12.15 21.90 8.24
CA VAL A 193 11.41 21.13 7.22
C VAL A 193 10.72 19.94 7.86
N VAL A 194 11.41 19.18 8.69
CA VAL A 194 10.85 17.99 9.35
C VAL A 194 9.70 18.38 10.28
N ASN A 195 9.86 19.40 11.11
CA ASN A 195 8.79 19.87 11.98
C ASN A 195 7.58 20.35 11.18
N TYR A 196 7.78 21.15 10.13
CA TYR A 196 6.70 21.63 9.29
C TYR A 196 5.96 20.48 8.59
N VAL A 197 6.70 19.52 8.00
CA VAL A 197 6.11 18.36 7.31
C VAL A 197 5.33 17.47 8.27
N ALA A 198 5.81 17.28 9.50
CA ALA A 198 5.08 16.52 10.52
C ALA A 198 3.69 17.11 10.79
N LEU A 199 3.55 18.44 10.79
CA LEU A 199 2.28 19.11 11.03
C LEU A 199 1.37 19.24 9.80
N LEU A 200 1.81 18.81 8.61
CA LEU A 200 0.98 18.85 7.39
C LEU A 200 -0.16 17.81 7.40
N GLY A 201 -0.11 16.84 8.23
CA GLY A 201 -1.18 15.81 8.27
C GLY A 201 -1.42 15.28 9.67
N TRP A 202 -0.78 15.88 10.66
CA TRP A 202 -0.87 15.46 12.05
C TRP A 202 -0.89 16.68 12.98
N SER A 203 -1.55 16.54 14.14
CA SER A 203 -1.60 17.58 15.17
C SER A 203 -1.42 16.96 16.56
N PRO A 204 -0.53 17.50 17.39
CA PRO A 204 -0.41 17.08 18.79
C PRO A 204 -1.54 17.63 19.66
N GLY A 205 -2.38 18.51 19.12
CA GLY A 205 -3.31 19.35 19.87
C GLY A 205 -2.62 20.60 20.47
N GLY A 206 -3.43 21.60 20.85
CA GLY A 206 -2.94 22.87 21.35
C GLY A 206 -2.43 23.84 20.28
N GLU A 207 -1.74 24.90 20.71
CA GLU A 207 -1.31 26.01 19.84
C GLU A 207 0.17 25.99 19.49
N ARG A 208 0.96 25.12 20.16
CA ARG A 208 2.39 25.02 19.90
C ARG A 208 2.65 24.32 18.57
N GLU A 209 3.51 24.90 17.74
CA GLU A 209 3.87 24.39 16.42
C GLU A 209 5.38 24.10 16.27
N ILE A 210 6.24 24.62 17.12
CA ILE A 210 7.70 24.44 17.04
C ILE A 210 8.14 23.34 18.00
N PHE A 211 8.66 22.24 17.46
CA PHE A 211 9.08 21.04 18.16
C PHE A 211 10.40 20.51 17.60
N SER A 212 11.32 20.10 18.47
CA SER A 212 12.45 19.29 18.04
C SER A 212 11.99 17.90 17.56
N MET A 213 12.83 17.20 16.81
CA MET A 213 12.56 15.83 16.38
C MET A 213 12.31 14.89 17.58
N GLN A 214 13.04 15.09 18.68
CA GLN A 214 12.86 14.28 19.88
C GLN A 214 11.50 14.53 20.52
N GLU A 215 11.08 15.79 20.66
CA GLU A 215 9.74 16.13 21.17
C GLU A 215 8.65 15.57 20.27
N LEU A 216 8.78 15.68 18.93
CA LEU A 216 7.83 15.08 17.99
C LEU A 216 7.70 13.56 18.19
N ALA A 217 8.81 12.86 18.38
CA ALA A 217 8.81 11.42 18.63
C ALA A 217 8.14 11.05 19.96
N GLU A 218 8.31 11.89 21.00
CA GLU A 218 7.73 11.66 22.33
C GLU A 218 6.21 11.91 22.36
N ILE A 219 5.72 12.88 21.59
CA ILE A 219 4.31 13.29 21.61
C ILE A 219 3.49 12.67 20.47
N PHE A 220 4.11 11.94 19.55
CA PHE A 220 3.41 11.34 18.42
C PHE A 220 2.34 10.35 18.86
N ASP A 221 1.11 10.56 18.37
CA ASP A 221 0.00 9.63 18.51
C ASP A 221 -0.72 9.53 17.16
N ILE A 222 -0.99 8.31 16.70
CA ILE A 222 -1.73 8.01 15.45
C ILE A 222 -3.08 8.75 15.43
N LYS A 223 -3.72 8.92 16.58
CA LYS A 223 -5.01 9.62 16.69
C LYS A 223 -4.95 11.10 16.28
N GLY A 224 -3.75 11.69 16.26
CA GLY A 224 -3.52 13.04 15.79
C GLY A 224 -3.49 13.16 14.26
N ILE A 225 -3.48 12.07 13.51
CA ILE A 225 -3.44 12.08 12.04
C ILE A 225 -4.78 12.56 11.49
N SER A 226 -4.72 13.52 10.56
CA SER A 226 -5.91 14.14 9.96
C SER A 226 -6.49 13.27 8.83
N LYS A 227 -7.84 13.18 8.81
CA LYS A 227 -8.59 12.61 7.67
C LYS A 227 -8.59 13.52 6.44
N SER A 228 -8.38 14.81 6.64
CA SER A 228 -8.42 15.80 5.56
C SER A 228 -7.04 16.00 4.95
N PRO A 229 -6.95 16.18 3.62
CA PRO A 229 -5.71 16.58 2.97
C PRO A 229 -5.18 17.89 3.53
N ALA A 230 -3.87 18.02 3.65
CA ALA A 230 -3.18 19.25 4.02
C ALA A 230 -2.68 19.97 2.77
N ILE A 231 -2.72 21.30 2.76
CA ILE A 231 -2.16 22.11 1.68
C ILE A 231 -0.76 22.56 2.09
N PHE A 232 0.22 22.34 1.22
CA PHE A 232 1.59 22.81 1.41
C PHE A 232 1.65 24.33 1.24
N ASP A 233 2.08 25.02 2.29
CA ASP A 233 2.23 26.47 2.33
C ASP A 233 3.71 26.85 2.51
N ILE A 234 4.34 27.38 1.46
CA ILE A 234 5.75 27.76 1.49
C ILE A 234 6.01 28.95 2.43
N GLU A 235 5.04 29.84 2.62
CA GLU A 235 5.20 30.98 3.53
C GLU A 235 5.19 30.50 4.99
N LYS A 236 4.36 29.51 5.30
CA LYS A 236 4.39 28.87 6.61
C LYS A 236 5.71 28.14 6.84
N LEU A 237 6.25 27.44 5.84
CA LEU A 237 7.59 26.82 5.96
C LEU A 237 8.69 27.85 6.20
N LYS A 238 8.63 29.02 5.52
CA LYS A 238 9.59 30.12 5.78
C LYS A 238 9.52 30.62 7.21
N TYR A 239 8.30 30.75 7.76
CA TYR A 239 8.11 31.11 9.17
C TYR A 239 8.78 30.08 10.09
N PHE A 240 8.54 28.78 9.90
CA PHE A 240 9.19 27.71 10.66
C PHE A 240 10.72 27.83 10.56
N ASN A 241 11.24 27.98 9.35
CA ASN A 241 12.67 28.08 9.14
C ASN A 241 13.29 29.30 9.88
N ALA A 242 12.60 30.43 9.92
CA ALA A 242 13.05 31.61 10.65
C ALA A 242 13.07 31.38 12.18
N GLU A 243 12.10 30.63 12.73
CA GLU A 243 12.09 30.28 14.16
C GLU A 243 13.26 29.37 14.55
N TYR A 244 13.70 28.48 13.68
CA TYR A 244 14.87 27.62 13.91
C TYR A 244 16.22 28.31 13.72
N ILE A 245 16.26 29.45 13.03
CA ILE A 245 17.49 30.26 12.85
C ILE A 245 17.74 31.16 14.07
N ARG A 246 16.68 31.53 14.82
CA ARG A 246 16.77 32.39 16.00
C ARG A 246 17.31 31.68 17.23
#